data_422e6d91b75eb4aed9b97a0bb38a8bfb
#
_entry.id   422e6d91b75eb4aed9b97a0bb38a8bfb
#
_cell.length_a   1.000
_cell.length_b   1.000
_cell.length_c   1.000
_cell.angle_alpha   90.00
_cell.angle_beta   90.00
_cell.angle_gamma   90.00
#
_symmetry.space_group_name_H-M   'P 1'
#
loop_
_entity.id
_entity.type
_entity.pdbx_description
1 polymer ?
#
loop_
_entity_poly.entity_id
_entity_poly.type
_entity_poly.pdbx_seq_one_letter_code
_entity_poly.pdbx_strand_id
1 'polypeptide(L)'
;MGSLLPTLLGHSAFPLGMALLPHLEGLFQASGITAVGDAKACLDVIESGRFDAAQVYYNAINPSAAWERAPAEWKAQNFAGVIAACRRQNMAILNIRVWAGGPLATAKRPDRLAVLTGGTDLENELRCAAAVRAALGDSYGTPAQTALRFVLGNNDIATRVIGISELPFLDEALAAVPMGPLPQEAMSKLERLWPNDFRTN
;
A
#
# COMPACT_ATOMS: atom_id res chain seq x y z
N MET A 1 -21.10 4.14 38.55
CA MET A 1 -20.17 3.51 37.55
C MET A 1 -21.00 3.12 36.35
N GLY A 2 -21.17 4.02 35.39
CA GLY A 2 -21.98 3.84 34.20
C GLY A 2 -21.12 3.24 33.07
N SER A 3 -21.61 2.17 32.47
CA SER A 3 -21.01 1.46 31.33
C SER A 3 -20.95 2.38 30.10
N LEU A 4 -19.73 2.72 29.68
CA LEU A 4 -19.43 3.49 28.46
C LEU A 4 -19.34 2.61 27.19
N LEU A 5 -19.77 1.35 27.27
CA LEU A 5 -19.62 0.37 26.19
C LEU A 5 -20.64 0.42 25.02
N PRO A 6 -21.83 1.02 25.09
CA PRO A 6 -22.77 0.97 23.99
C PRO A 6 -22.57 2.00 22.86
N THR A 7 -21.76 3.05 23.05
CA THR A 7 -21.74 4.19 22.12
C THR A 7 -20.63 4.09 21.07
N LEU A 8 -19.73 3.09 21.14
CA LEU A 8 -18.60 2.93 20.24
C LEU A 8 -18.84 1.92 19.09
N LEU A 9 -20.02 1.31 19.01
CA LEU A 9 -20.35 0.28 18.01
C LEU A 9 -21.08 0.82 16.77
N GLY A 10 -21.11 2.12 16.57
CA GLY A 10 -21.73 2.78 15.43
C GLY A 10 -20.72 3.05 14.29
N HIS A 11 -20.74 2.22 13.26
CA HIS A 11 -20.37 2.57 11.88
C HIS A 11 -18.90 2.77 11.50
N SER A 12 -18.00 1.88 11.86
CA SER A 12 -16.83 1.59 11.01
C SER A 12 -16.24 0.23 11.38
N ALA A 13 -15.95 -0.59 10.39
CA ALA A 13 -15.37 -1.92 10.53
C ALA A 13 -13.88 -1.87 10.91
N PHE A 14 -13.53 -1.07 11.93
CA PHE A 14 -12.24 -1.19 12.58
C PHE A 14 -12.36 -2.26 13.67
N PRO A 15 -11.48 -3.25 13.72
CA PRO A 15 -11.45 -4.15 14.87
C PRO A 15 -11.02 -3.36 16.11
N LEU A 16 -12.01 -2.91 16.88
CA LEU A 16 -11.83 -2.21 18.16
C LEU A 16 -10.93 -2.96 19.15
N GLY A 17 -10.71 -4.26 18.92
CA GLY A 17 -9.83 -5.08 19.77
C GLY A 17 -8.39 -4.57 19.83
N MET A 18 -7.87 -3.93 18.78
CA MET A 18 -6.51 -3.41 18.79
C MET A 18 -6.38 -2.03 19.47
N ALA A 19 -7.45 -1.26 19.56
CA ALA A 19 -7.42 0.05 20.23
C ALA A 19 -7.37 -0.03 21.76
N LEU A 20 -7.66 -1.19 22.35
CA LEU A 20 -7.63 -1.40 23.80
C LEU A 20 -6.29 -1.98 24.30
N LEU A 21 -5.43 -2.45 23.41
CA LEU A 21 -4.14 -3.06 23.75
C LEU A 21 -3.11 -2.09 24.38
N PRO A 22 -3.10 -0.77 24.12
CA PRO A 22 -2.17 0.16 24.78
C PRO A 22 -2.31 0.22 26.31
N HIS A 23 -3.39 -0.32 26.87
CA HIS A 23 -3.61 -0.32 28.33
C HIS A 23 -3.04 -1.54 29.05
N LEU A 24 -2.44 -2.47 28.31
CA LEU A 24 -1.72 -3.62 28.87
C LEU A 24 -0.24 -3.25 29.05
N GLU A 25 0.03 -2.31 29.96
CA GLU A 25 1.38 -1.83 30.24
C GLU A 25 2.38 -2.99 30.44
N GLY A 26 3.47 -2.95 29.69
CA GLY A 26 4.58 -3.90 29.80
C GLY A 26 4.48 -5.17 28.97
N LEU A 27 3.41 -5.39 28.21
CA LEU A 27 3.27 -6.59 27.35
C LEU A 27 3.88 -6.39 25.95
N PHE A 28 4.01 -5.16 25.46
CA PHE A 28 4.62 -4.83 24.18
C PHE A 28 5.30 -3.46 24.24
N GLN A 29 6.30 -3.27 23.38
CA GLN A 29 7.09 -2.04 23.33
C GLN A 29 6.60 -1.07 22.24
N ALA A 30 5.89 -1.56 21.24
CA ALA A 30 5.37 -0.79 20.13
C ALA A 30 4.04 -1.33 19.65
N SER A 31 3.18 -0.46 19.15
CA SER A 31 1.89 -0.79 18.58
C SER A 31 1.75 -0.22 17.18
N GLY A 32 0.93 -0.86 16.35
CA GLY A 32 0.75 -0.42 14.97
C GLY A 32 -0.66 -0.63 14.45
N ILE A 33 -0.95 0.02 13.33
CA ILE A 33 -2.22 -0.12 12.63
C ILE A 33 -2.00 -0.64 11.20
N THR A 34 -3.02 -1.24 10.62
CA THR A 34 -3.12 -1.44 9.19
C THR A 34 -3.99 -0.32 8.61
N ALA A 35 -3.34 0.67 7.96
CA ALA A 35 -4.02 1.82 7.38
C ALA A 35 -4.66 1.45 6.03
N VAL A 36 -5.70 0.62 6.08
CA VAL A 36 -6.50 0.14 4.95
C VAL A 36 -7.97 0.37 5.32
N GLY A 37 -8.78 0.82 4.36
CA GLY A 37 -10.17 1.18 4.58
C GLY A 37 -10.44 2.62 4.18
N ASP A 38 -11.33 3.32 4.88
CA ASP A 38 -11.58 4.73 4.62
C ASP A 38 -10.35 5.59 4.91
N ALA A 39 -9.89 6.35 3.91
CA ALA A 39 -8.65 7.11 4.02
C ALA A 39 -8.72 8.21 5.07
N LYS A 40 -9.89 8.85 5.25
CA LYS A 40 -10.06 9.86 6.29
C LYS A 40 -9.96 9.24 7.68
N ALA A 41 -10.61 8.10 7.90
CA ALA A 41 -10.53 7.38 9.15
C ALA A 41 -9.08 6.93 9.45
N CYS A 42 -8.34 6.48 8.43
CA CYS A 42 -6.91 6.16 8.58
C CYS A 42 -6.10 7.39 9.01
N LEU A 43 -6.32 8.55 8.39
CA LEU A 43 -5.66 9.80 8.75
C LEU A 43 -6.00 10.23 10.17
N ASP A 44 -7.28 10.20 10.56
CA ASP A 44 -7.73 10.57 11.92
C ASP A 44 -7.05 9.69 12.98
N VAL A 45 -6.89 8.38 12.72
CA VAL A 45 -6.18 7.45 13.61
C VAL A 45 -4.69 7.73 13.67
N ILE A 46 -4.04 7.96 12.53
CA ILE A 46 -2.60 8.30 12.46
C ILE A 46 -2.33 9.62 13.22
N GLU A 47 -3.13 10.65 12.95
CA GLU A 47 -2.98 11.97 13.58
C GLU A 47 -3.26 11.95 15.09
N SER A 48 -3.89 10.90 15.60
CA SER A 48 -4.08 10.74 17.05
C SER A 48 -2.76 10.56 17.82
N GLY A 49 -1.66 10.23 17.13
CA GLY A 49 -0.33 10.02 17.74
C GLY A 49 -0.24 8.83 18.71
N ARG A 50 -1.16 7.86 18.60
CA ARG A 50 -1.29 6.74 19.56
C ARG A 50 -0.56 5.47 19.10
N PHE A 51 0.03 5.46 17.91
CA PHE A 51 0.64 4.29 17.32
C PHE A 51 2.05 4.58 16.84
N ASP A 52 2.91 3.58 16.93
CA ASP A 52 4.33 3.68 16.58
C ASP A 52 4.60 3.29 15.12
N ALA A 53 3.69 2.55 14.50
CA ALA A 53 3.85 2.06 13.14
C ALA A 53 2.52 1.98 12.38
N ALA A 54 2.61 2.07 11.05
CA ALA A 54 1.47 1.86 10.17
C ALA A 54 1.85 0.94 8.99
N GLN A 55 1.01 -0.06 8.73
CA GLN A 55 1.03 -0.75 7.46
C GLN A 55 0.28 0.09 6.42
N VAL A 56 0.99 0.53 5.38
CA VAL A 56 0.46 1.46 4.37
C VAL A 56 0.36 0.78 3.01
N TYR A 57 -0.80 0.88 2.39
CA TYR A 57 -1.05 0.44 1.03
C TYR A 57 -0.33 1.37 0.04
N TYR A 58 0.66 0.84 -0.69
CA TYR A 58 1.42 1.61 -1.67
C TYR A 58 2.04 0.69 -2.71
N ASN A 59 1.77 0.91 -4.00
CA ASN A 59 2.34 0.17 -5.12
C ASN A 59 2.18 0.94 -6.44
N ALA A 60 2.69 0.41 -7.55
CA ALA A 60 2.72 1.07 -8.84
C ALA A 60 1.33 1.36 -9.45
N ILE A 61 0.28 0.60 -9.09
CA ILE A 61 -1.10 0.88 -9.53
C ILE A 61 -1.91 1.70 -8.53
N ASN A 62 -1.42 1.88 -7.31
CA ASN A 62 -1.99 2.84 -6.37
C ASN A 62 -0.87 3.49 -5.53
N PRO A 63 -0.23 4.53 -6.05
CA PRO A 63 0.80 5.29 -5.35
C PRO A 63 0.24 6.42 -4.48
N SER A 64 -1.07 6.54 -4.35
CA SER A 64 -1.72 7.72 -3.77
C SER A 64 -1.29 8.03 -2.33
N ALA A 65 -0.87 7.03 -1.54
CA ALA A 65 -0.40 7.26 -0.18
C ALA A 65 0.83 8.20 -0.09
N ALA A 66 1.62 8.29 -1.16
CA ALA A 66 2.77 9.20 -1.26
C ALA A 66 2.42 10.58 -1.82
N TRP A 67 1.19 10.81 -2.24
CA TRP A 67 0.76 12.11 -2.77
C TRP A 67 0.24 13.02 -1.65
N GLU A 68 0.41 14.33 -1.83
CA GLU A 68 -0.31 15.32 -1.01
C GLU A 68 -1.78 15.38 -1.40
N ARG A 69 -2.06 15.25 -2.70
CA ARG A 69 -3.41 15.26 -3.28
C ARG A 69 -3.45 14.34 -4.50
N ALA A 70 -4.50 13.53 -4.59
CA ALA A 70 -4.75 12.72 -5.78
C ALA A 70 -5.19 13.59 -6.96
N PRO A 71 -4.84 13.19 -8.21
CA PRO A 71 -5.40 13.78 -9.42
C PRO A 71 -6.94 13.72 -9.43
N ALA A 72 -7.59 14.70 -10.08
CA ALA A 72 -9.05 14.79 -10.14
C ALA A 72 -9.71 13.55 -10.78
N GLU A 73 -9.03 12.97 -11.77
CA GLU A 73 -9.51 11.77 -12.50
C GLU A 73 -9.22 10.44 -11.78
N TRP A 74 -8.56 10.48 -10.62
CA TRP A 74 -8.23 9.28 -9.86
C TRP A 74 -9.49 8.55 -9.38
N LYS A 75 -9.67 7.27 -9.76
CA LYS A 75 -10.85 6.45 -9.46
C LYS A 75 -10.65 5.44 -8.33
N ALA A 76 -9.42 4.91 -8.21
CA ALA A 76 -9.12 3.97 -7.14
C ALA A 76 -9.15 4.65 -5.76
N GLN A 77 -9.16 3.86 -4.71
CA GLN A 77 -9.13 4.38 -3.34
C GLN A 77 -7.97 5.36 -3.16
N ASN A 78 -8.30 6.52 -2.62
CA ASN A 78 -7.36 7.61 -2.44
C ASN A 78 -6.80 7.62 -1.00
N PHE A 79 -5.51 7.34 -0.88
CA PHE A 79 -4.77 7.36 0.39
C PHE A 79 -3.88 8.62 0.53
N ALA A 80 -4.14 9.68 -0.24
CA ALA A 80 -3.31 10.87 -0.22
C ALA A 80 -3.13 11.41 1.21
N GLY A 81 -1.90 11.81 1.52
CA GLY A 81 -1.52 12.33 2.83
C GLY A 81 -1.11 11.28 3.86
N VAL A 82 -1.39 9.99 3.65
CA VAL A 82 -1.13 8.94 4.67
C VAL A 82 0.36 8.84 5.01
N ILE A 83 1.26 8.74 4.02
CA ILE A 83 2.70 8.68 4.29
C ILE A 83 3.18 9.97 4.97
N ALA A 84 2.72 11.13 4.52
CA ALA A 84 3.07 12.40 5.12
C ALA A 84 2.58 12.52 6.58
N ALA A 85 1.37 12.02 6.88
CA ALA A 85 0.83 11.98 8.24
C ALA A 85 1.67 11.07 9.15
N CYS A 86 2.00 9.86 8.70
CA CYS A 86 2.88 8.94 9.44
C CYS A 86 4.23 9.60 9.77
N ARG A 87 4.83 10.31 8.79
CA ARG A 87 6.08 11.04 9.02
C ARG A 87 5.95 12.13 10.08
N ARG A 88 4.88 12.92 10.03
CA ARG A 88 4.63 13.97 11.05
C ARG A 88 4.52 13.38 12.46
N GLN A 89 3.96 12.18 12.58
CA GLN A 89 3.81 11.47 13.85
C GLN A 89 5.02 10.59 14.21
N ASN A 90 6.10 10.65 13.42
CA ASN A 90 7.29 9.81 13.61
C ASN A 90 6.98 8.30 13.66
N MET A 91 5.98 7.86 12.94
CA MET A 91 5.58 6.46 12.83
C MET A 91 6.43 5.72 11.82
N ALA A 92 6.82 4.49 12.14
CA ALA A 92 7.44 3.59 11.17
C ALA A 92 6.42 3.17 10.10
N ILE A 93 6.81 3.25 8.81
CA ILE A 93 5.96 2.89 7.69
C ILE A 93 6.35 1.52 7.16
N LEU A 94 5.43 0.55 7.24
CA LEU A 94 5.56 -0.76 6.67
C LEU A 94 4.71 -0.81 5.39
N ASN A 95 5.36 -0.86 4.23
CA ASN A 95 4.61 -0.96 2.98
C ASN A 95 3.99 -2.35 2.83
N ILE A 96 2.71 -2.39 2.50
CA ILE A 96 1.97 -3.60 2.17
C ILE A 96 1.42 -3.53 0.74
N ARG A 97 1.01 -4.69 0.20
CA ARG A 97 0.42 -4.81 -1.14
C ARG A 97 1.37 -4.40 -2.27
N VAL A 98 2.65 -4.65 -2.11
CA VAL A 98 3.68 -4.39 -3.13
C VAL A 98 3.28 -4.91 -4.50
N TRP A 99 2.72 -6.11 -4.57
CA TRP A 99 2.27 -6.75 -5.81
C TRP A 99 0.76 -6.64 -6.06
N ALA A 100 0.05 -5.76 -5.35
CA ALA A 100 -1.41 -5.59 -5.45
C ALA A 100 -2.20 -6.91 -5.27
N GLY A 101 -1.65 -7.85 -4.48
CA GLY A 101 -2.25 -9.18 -4.30
C GLY A 101 -2.00 -10.16 -5.46
N GLY A 102 -1.12 -9.81 -6.42
CA GLY A 102 -0.71 -10.65 -7.54
C GLY A 102 -0.65 -9.96 -8.89
N PRO A 103 -1.57 -9.09 -9.30
CA PRO A 103 -1.60 -8.45 -10.61
C PRO A 103 -0.30 -7.80 -11.06
N LEU A 104 0.47 -7.21 -10.15
CA LEU A 104 1.77 -6.60 -10.47
C LEU A 104 2.92 -7.61 -10.56
N ALA A 105 2.77 -8.81 -9.99
CA ALA A 105 3.81 -9.84 -10.05
C ALA A 105 3.71 -10.71 -11.29
N THR A 106 2.49 -10.93 -11.80
CA THR A 106 2.26 -11.85 -12.92
C THR A 106 1.10 -11.40 -13.78
N ALA A 107 1.12 -11.76 -15.05
CA ALA A 107 -0.02 -11.60 -15.96
C ALA A 107 -1.10 -12.69 -15.74
N LYS A 108 -0.78 -13.77 -15.02
CA LYS A 108 -1.71 -14.85 -14.72
C LYS A 108 -2.77 -14.32 -13.74
N ARG A 109 -4.04 -14.58 -14.03
CA ARG A 109 -5.15 -14.25 -13.13
C ARG A 109 -4.99 -15.07 -11.84
N PRO A 110 -5.07 -14.47 -10.65
CA PRO A 110 -4.99 -15.22 -9.39
C PRO A 110 -6.18 -16.17 -9.25
N ASP A 111 -5.91 -17.37 -8.75
CA ASP A 111 -6.96 -18.38 -8.51
C ASP A 111 -7.91 -18.00 -7.36
N ARG A 112 -7.46 -17.12 -6.47
CA ARG A 112 -8.26 -16.58 -5.36
C ARG A 112 -8.40 -15.07 -5.51
N LEU A 113 -9.60 -14.57 -5.24
CA LEU A 113 -9.82 -13.14 -5.15
C LEU A 113 -9.02 -12.59 -3.97
N ALA A 114 -8.08 -11.71 -4.26
CA ALA A 114 -7.43 -10.95 -3.21
C ALA A 114 -8.45 -10.01 -2.55
N VAL A 115 -8.28 -9.72 -1.26
CA VAL A 115 -9.02 -8.65 -0.60
C VAL A 115 -8.58 -7.34 -1.25
N LEU A 116 -9.49 -6.71 -1.96
CA LEU A 116 -9.25 -5.46 -2.68
C LEU A 116 -9.60 -4.27 -1.78
N THR A 117 -8.99 -3.15 -2.04
CA THR A 117 -9.37 -1.87 -1.42
C THR A 117 -10.66 -1.36 -2.05
N GLY A 118 -11.40 -0.51 -1.34
CA GLY A 118 -12.60 0.13 -1.88
C GLY A 118 -12.30 0.94 -3.15
N GLY A 119 -13.30 1.10 -4.01
CA GLY A 119 -13.18 1.92 -5.23
C GLY A 119 -12.50 1.22 -6.41
N THR A 120 -12.11 -0.05 -6.29
CA THR A 120 -11.54 -0.86 -7.38
C THR A 120 -12.06 -2.29 -7.33
N ASP A 121 -11.89 -3.01 -8.42
CA ASP A 121 -12.13 -4.43 -8.56
C ASP A 121 -10.93 -5.13 -9.21
N LEU A 122 -10.96 -6.46 -9.24
CA LEU A 122 -9.86 -7.24 -9.80
C LEU A 122 -9.62 -6.94 -11.28
N GLU A 123 -10.67 -6.75 -12.08
CA GLU A 123 -10.53 -6.45 -13.51
C GLU A 123 -9.83 -5.11 -13.73
N ASN A 124 -10.16 -4.10 -12.94
CA ASN A 124 -9.50 -2.81 -13.00
C ASN A 124 -8.04 -2.91 -12.54
N GLU A 125 -7.73 -3.65 -11.48
CA GLU A 125 -6.35 -3.85 -11.03
C GLU A 125 -5.52 -4.60 -12.08
N LEU A 126 -6.08 -5.63 -12.75
CA LEU A 126 -5.43 -6.33 -13.86
C LEU A 126 -5.16 -5.41 -15.05
N ARG A 127 -6.12 -4.54 -15.39
CA ARG A 127 -5.98 -3.54 -16.45
C ARG A 127 -4.86 -2.55 -16.12
N CYS A 128 -4.86 -2.00 -14.91
CA CYS A 128 -3.82 -1.06 -14.47
C CYS A 128 -2.44 -1.72 -14.46
N ALA A 129 -2.34 -2.96 -13.96
CA ALA A 129 -1.08 -3.70 -13.95
C ALA A 129 -0.60 -4.04 -15.37
N ALA A 130 -1.50 -4.32 -16.32
CA ALA A 130 -1.15 -4.50 -17.73
C ALA A 130 -0.59 -3.20 -18.33
N ALA A 131 -1.17 -2.04 -18.01
CA ALA A 131 -0.65 -0.75 -18.46
C ALA A 131 0.74 -0.45 -17.89
N VAL A 132 0.98 -0.77 -16.61
CA VAL A 132 2.32 -0.67 -15.98
C VAL A 132 3.34 -1.53 -16.74
N ARG A 133 3.02 -2.81 -16.98
CA ARG A 133 3.91 -3.70 -17.74
C ARG A 133 4.18 -3.20 -19.16
N ALA A 134 3.15 -2.74 -19.86
CA ALA A 134 3.31 -2.19 -21.21
C ALA A 134 4.20 -0.94 -21.24
N ALA A 135 4.09 -0.06 -20.25
CA ALA A 135 4.89 1.16 -20.16
C ALA A 135 6.35 0.89 -19.83
N LEU A 136 6.64 -0.10 -19.00
CA LEU A 136 7.99 -0.40 -18.52
C LEU A 136 8.70 -1.44 -19.40
N GLY A 137 7.98 -2.39 -20.00
CA GLY A 137 8.59 -3.52 -20.71
C GLY A 137 9.46 -4.37 -19.79
N ASP A 138 10.39 -5.11 -20.38
CA ASP A 138 11.26 -6.07 -19.68
C ASP A 138 12.61 -5.47 -19.25
N SER A 139 12.84 -4.18 -19.51
CA SER A 139 14.16 -3.54 -19.32
C SER A 139 14.55 -3.38 -17.83
N TYR A 140 13.60 -3.52 -16.91
CA TYR A 140 13.81 -3.24 -15.49
C TYR A 140 13.70 -4.49 -14.60
N GLY A 141 13.66 -5.67 -15.17
CA GLY A 141 13.49 -6.96 -14.51
C GLY A 141 12.10 -7.56 -14.74
N THR A 142 11.83 -8.66 -14.06
CA THR A 142 10.49 -9.29 -14.11
C THR A 142 9.41 -8.35 -13.57
N PRO A 143 8.12 -8.59 -13.84
CA PRO A 143 7.04 -7.80 -13.27
C PRO A 143 7.10 -7.71 -11.74
N ALA A 144 7.38 -8.82 -11.04
CA ALA A 144 7.50 -8.86 -9.59
C ALA A 144 8.68 -8.01 -9.09
N GLN A 145 9.84 -8.11 -9.76
CA GLN A 145 11.02 -7.30 -9.45
C GLN A 145 10.76 -5.82 -9.70
N THR A 146 10.15 -5.48 -10.83
CA THR A 146 9.81 -4.10 -11.18
C THR A 146 8.88 -3.46 -10.14
N ALA A 147 7.86 -4.18 -9.69
CA ALA A 147 6.95 -3.71 -8.65
C ALA A 147 7.65 -3.52 -7.30
N LEU A 148 8.57 -4.42 -6.93
CA LEU A 148 9.38 -4.26 -5.71
C LEU A 148 10.33 -3.08 -5.83
N ARG A 149 11.01 -2.90 -6.97
CA ARG A 149 11.90 -1.77 -7.23
C ARG A 149 11.19 -0.42 -7.19
N PHE A 150 9.92 -0.38 -7.62
CA PHE A 150 9.08 0.81 -7.47
C PHE A 150 8.97 1.24 -5.99
N VAL A 151 8.60 0.33 -5.10
CA VAL A 151 8.44 0.67 -3.68
C VAL A 151 9.78 0.88 -2.96
N LEU A 152 10.88 0.31 -3.47
CA LEU A 152 12.22 0.58 -2.96
C LEU A 152 12.63 2.05 -3.14
N GLY A 153 12.06 2.74 -4.12
CA GLY A 153 12.34 4.15 -4.39
C GLY A 153 11.75 5.13 -3.36
N ASN A 154 10.87 4.69 -2.49
CA ASN A 154 10.30 5.56 -1.47
C ASN A 154 11.06 5.45 -0.15
N ASN A 155 11.85 6.47 0.16
CA ASN A 155 12.74 6.52 1.34
C ASN A 155 11.98 6.72 2.67
N ASP A 156 10.71 7.11 2.65
CA ASP A 156 9.90 7.26 3.84
C ASP A 156 9.40 5.90 4.38
N ILE A 157 9.50 4.85 3.58
CA ILE A 157 9.09 3.51 3.93
C ILE A 157 10.23 2.77 4.63
N ALA A 158 10.02 2.38 5.89
CA ALA A 158 11.02 1.68 6.69
C ALA A 158 11.23 0.22 6.23
N THR A 159 10.15 -0.48 5.88
CA THR A 159 10.24 -1.87 5.42
C THR A 159 9.13 -2.21 4.43
N ARG A 160 9.34 -3.25 3.61
CA ARG A 160 8.40 -3.75 2.60
C ARG A 160 7.95 -5.15 3.01
N VAL A 161 6.64 -5.31 3.23
CA VAL A 161 6.02 -6.57 3.60
C VAL A 161 5.48 -7.22 2.35
N ILE A 162 6.09 -8.34 1.96
CA ILE A 162 5.72 -9.09 0.76
C ILE A 162 5.16 -10.46 1.12
N GLY A 163 4.11 -10.90 0.41
CA GLY A 163 3.55 -12.24 0.55
C GLY A 163 4.28 -13.22 -0.38
N ILE A 164 4.82 -14.29 0.17
CA ILE A 164 5.54 -15.33 -0.56
C ILE A 164 4.84 -16.65 -0.33
N SER A 165 4.46 -17.35 -1.38
CA SER A 165 3.85 -18.69 -1.31
C SER A 165 4.81 -19.82 -1.67
N GLU A 166 5.88 -19.52 -2.41
CA GLU A 166 6.84 -20.50 -2.91
C GLU A 166 8.26 -19.95 -2.88
N LEU A 167 9.26 -20.83 -2.62
CA LEU A 167 10.67 -20.42 -2.56
C LEU A 167 11.18 -19.68 -3.81
N PRO A 168 10.85 -20.08 -5.05
CA PRO A 168 11.28 -19.34 -6.24
C PRO A 168 10.85 -17.87 -6.24
N PHE A 169 9.71 -17.54 -5.64
CA PHE A 169 9.25 -16.14 -5.52
C PHE A 169 10.07 -15.35 -4.50
N LEU A 170 10.59 -16.02 -3.47
CA LEU A 170 11.53 -15.42 -2.53
C LEU A 170 12.84 -15.08 -3.24
N ASP A 171 13.40 -16.03 -3.99
CA ASP A 171 14.64 -15.85 -4.73
C ASP A 171 14.51 -14.71 -5.76
N GLU A 172 13.37 -14.64 -6.47
CA GLU A 172 13.05 -13.57 -7.41
C GLU A 172 12.99 -12.20 -6.72
N ALA A 173 12.34 -12.13 -5.56
CA ALA A 173 12.23 -10.90 -4.77
C ALA A 173 13.61 -10.46 -4.23
N LEU A 174 14.41 -11.39 -3.70
CA LEU A 174 15.76 -11.11 -3.22
C LEU A 174 16.69 -10.61 -4.33
N ALA A 175 16.55 -11.16 -5.54
CA ALA A 175 17.32 -10.71 -6.70
C ALA A 175 17.01 -9.26 -7.13
N ALA A 176 15.85 -8.71 -6.75
CA ALA A 176 15.50 -7.32 -7.02
C ALA A 176 16.25 -6.31 -6.11
N VAL A 177 16.66 -6.74 -4.90
CA VAL A 177 17.27 -5.84 -3.90
C VAL A 177 18.56 -5.20 -4.42
N PRO A 178 19.56 -5.94 -4.95
CA PRO A 178 20.77 -5.35 -5.50
C PRO A 178 20.53 -4.52 -6.77
N MET A 179 19.40 -4.69 -7.47
CA MET A 179 19.04 -3.86 -8.61
C MET A 179 18.64 -2.43 -8.20
N GLY A 180 18.32 -2.22 -6.93
CA GLY A 180 17.93 -0.93 -6.38
C GLY A 180 16.58 -0.41 -6.89
N PRO A 181 16.24 0.85 -6.60
CA PRO A 181 15.02 1.49 -7.07
C PRO A 181 14.90 1.52 -8.60
N LEU A 182 13.68 1.75 -9.10
CA LEU A 182 13.48 2.07 -10.50
C LEU A 182 14.21 3.38 -10.85
N PRO A 183 14.87 3.46 -12.02
CA PRO A 183 15.50 4.70 -12.46
C PRO A 183 14.43 5.76 -12.81
N GLN A 184 14.83 7.03 -12.80
CA GLN A 184 13.93 8.16 -13.04
C GLN A 184 13.17 8.05 -14.38
N GLU A 185 13.79 7.50 -15.41
CA GLU A 185 13.14 7.25 -16.69
C GLU A 185 11.92 6.34 -16.55
N ALA A 186 12.05 5.23 -15.79
CA ALA A 186 10.96 4.30 -15.52
C ALA A 186 9.87 4.98 -14.66
N MET A 187 10.27 5.72 -13.63
CA MET A 187 9.34 6.48 -12.82
C MET A 187 8.52 7.48 -13.65
N SER A 188 9.17 8.22 -14.55
CA SER A 188 8.48 9.15 -15.45
C SER A 188 7.48 8.48 -16.40
N LYS A 189 7.71 7.21 -16.77
CA LYS A 189 6.72 6.43 -17.55
C LYS A 189 5.47 6.12 -16.71
N LEU A 190 5.65 5.75 -15.44
CA LEU A 190 4.54 5.49 -14.51
C LEU A 190 3.76 6.76 -14.18
N GLU A 191 4.45 7.87 -13.92
CA GLU A 191 3.87 9.17 -13.60
C GLU A 191 2.93 9.68 -14.69
N ARG A 192 3.12 9.29 -15.95
CA ARG A 192 2.21 9.63 -17.06
C ARG A 192 0.93 8.80 -17.07
N LEU A 193 0.91 7.62 -16.43
CA LEU A 193 -0.27 6.75 -16.38
C LEU A 193 -1.28 7.22 -15.33
N TRP A 194 -0.81 7.69 -14.20
CA TRP A 194 -1.66 7.96 -13.03
C TRP A 194 -2.70 9.07 -13.25
N PRO A 195 -2.38 10.23 -13.87
CA PRO A 195 -3.37 11.30 -14.08
C PRO A 195 -4.57 10.88 -14.92
N ASN A 196 -4.37 9.91 -15.82
CA ASN A 196 -5.40 9.42 -16.75
C ASN A 196 -6.02 8.08 -16.28
N ASP A 197 -5.84 7.71 -15.02
CA ASP A 197 -6.31 6.43 -14.45
C ASP A 197 -5.91 5.23 -15.33
N PHE A 198 -4.63 5.21 -15.75
CA PHE A 198 -4.03 4.18 -16.63
C PHE A 198 -4.71 4.00 -18.00
N ARG A 199 -5.44 4.99 -18.47
CA ARG A 199 -5.96 4.99 -19.83
C ARG A 199 -4.85 5.46 -20.78
N THR A 200 -4.48 4.60 -21.71
CA THR A 200 -3.64 4.97 -22.86
C THR A 200 -4.55 5.56 -23.92
N ASN A 201 -4.37 6.84 -24.25
CA ASN A 201 -5.02 7.47 -25.40
C ASN A 201 -4.50 6.86 -26.68
#